data_dba882b77996b7d79dbc1f5d5c8868b0
#
_entry.id   dba882b77996b7d79dbc1f5d5c8868b0
#
_cell.length_a   1.000
_cell.length_b   1.000
_cell.length_c   1.000
_cell.angle_alpha   90.00
_cell.angle_beta   90.00
_cell.angle_gamma   90.00
#
_symmetry.space_group_name_H-M   'P 1'
#
loop_
_entity.id
_entity.type
_entity.pdbx_description
1 polymer ?
#
loop_
_entity_poly.entity_id
_entity_poly.type
_entity_poly.pdbx_seq_one_letter_code
_entity_poly.pdbx_strand_id
1 'polypeptide(L)'
;MRRLGWLLLVGGLAPAFAQDESAGPPEKPHPAMMAPLAAKRTLIGISEVGSKLIAVGDRGHILSSADGKDWQQVPSPADVMLNRVRFRDDKTGFALGHDATILATRDGGASWTVAHFDATSRTLYDLAFLDDQHLIAIGGYGTFLDSADGGATWAPRDFPIGALGQHFSAVTKLADGSLLVAGEKGLLMRSKDQGANWELLDSPYTGSFFGVLPHGDKGAIVFGLRGNVFVADDVSKCPTLKVDGYDPYAREPILDPAKIAALGWRVVATPTRESLFGGARSDAGAVLVGVNGTVVKLDAAATAASTPRAPDGDTLADVIFRNGHWLAVGRRGATDLGAL
;
A
#
# COMPACT_ATOMS: atom_id res chain seq x y z
N MET A 1 36.02 61.58 -44.57
CA MET A 1 36.68 61.31 -43.28
C MET A 1 35.78 60.40 -42.49
N ARG A 2 36.19 59.15 -42.39
CA ARG A 2 35.43 58.05 -41.73
C ARG A 2 35.83 57.97 -40.24
N ARG A 3 34.86 58.02 -39.35
CA ARG A 3 35.10 57.68 -37.94
C ARG A 3 34.49 56.28 -37.64
N LEU A 4 35.36 55.33 -37.35
CA LEU A 4 35.03 54.03 -36.84
C LEU A 4 34.62 54.17 -35.37
N GLY A 5 33.42 53.68 -35.03
CA GLY A 5 32.99 53.44 -33.65
C GLY A 5 33.23 51.97 -33.25
N TRP A 6 33.99 51.77 -32.16
CA TRP A 6 34.24 50.46 -31.55
C TRP A 6 33.07 50.11 -30.64
N LEU A 7 32.39 49.00 -30.93
CA LEU A 7 31.43 48.38 -30.02
C LEU A 7 32.17 47.32 -29.17
N LEU A 8 32.28 47.55 -27.87
CA LEU A 8 32.75 46.57 -26.91
C LEU A 8 31.58 45.62 -26.55
N LEU A 9 31.64 44.38 -27.01
CA LEU A 9 30.77 43.29 -26.55
C LEU A 9 31.37 42.75 -25.23
N VAL A 10 30.70 43.04 -24.10
CA VAL A 10 30.96 42.36 -22.83
C VAL A 10 30.15 41.07 -22.84
N GLY A 11 30.82 39.97 -23.18
CA GLY A 11 30.25 38.63 -23.05
C GLY A 11 30.26 38.21 -21.60
N GLY A 12 29.11 38.27 -20.93
CA GLY A 12 28.90 37.63 -19.62
C GLY A 12 28.88 36.13 -19.76
N LEU A 13 29.93 35.45 -19.31
CA LEU A 13 29.93 34.02 -19.08
C LEU A 13 29.04 33.74 -17.86
N ALA A 14 27.81 33.22 -18.09
CA ALA A 14 27.04 32.55 -17.06
C ALA A 14 27.73 31.21 -16.75
N PRO A 15 27.92 30.82 -15.47
CA PRO A 15 28.43 29.51 -15.16
C PRO A 15 27.37 28.48 -15.60
N ALA A 16 27.69 27.68 -16.61
CA ALA A 16 26.96 26.48 -16.91
C ALA A 16 27.13 25.53 -15.72
N PHE A 17 26.07 25.32 -14.96
CA PHE A 17 26.00 24.16 -14.08
C PHE A 17 25.97 22.94 -15.00
N ALA A 18 27.12 22.32 -15.19
CA ALA A 18 27.23 21.01 -15.80
C ALA A 18 26.47 20.05 -14.89
N GLN A 19 25.29 19.61 -15.32
CA GLN A 19 24.68 18.42 -14.78
C GLN A 19 25.61 17.26 -15.15
N ASP A 20 26.13 16.58 -14.14
CA ASP A 20 26.91 15.37 -14.34
C ASP A 20 25.97 14.26 -14.82
N GLU A 21 25.80 14.13 -16.14
CA GLU A 21 24.96 13.11 -16.80
C GLU A 21 25.60 11.72 -16.78
N SER A 22 26.74 11.53 -16.10
CA SER A 22 27.51 10.29 -16.15
C SER A 22 27.28 9.35 -14.97
N ALA A 23 26.53 9.73 -13.95
CA ALA A 23 26.20 8.84 -12.83
C ALA A 23 24.99 7.97 -13.20
N GLY A 24 25.21 6.66 -13.37
CA GLY A 24 24.13 5.68 -13.43
C GLY A 24 23.23 5.76 -12.17
N PRO A 25 22.07 5.10 -12.18
CA PRO A 25 21.20 5.07 -11.01
C PRO A 25 21.98 4.60 -9.77
N PRO A 26 21.67 5.14 -8.57
CA PRO A 26 22.41 4.77 -7.36
C PRO A 26 22.29 3.27 -7.07
N GLU A 27 23.37 2.64 -6.65
CA GLU A 27 23.39 1.22 -6.28
C GLU A 27 22.65 0.94 -4.96
N LYS A 28 22.42 1.97 -4.16
CA LYS A 28 21.68 1.93 -2.88
C LYS A 28 21.03 3.27 -2.60
N PRO A 29 19.95 3.31 -1.79
CA PRO A 29 19.31 4.57 -1.42
C PRO A 29 20.21 5.41 -0.50
N HIS A 30 19.93 6.71 -0.44
CA HIS A 30 20.56 7.60 0.54
C HIS A 30 19.82 7.53 1.89
N PRO A 31 20.51 7.70 3.03
CA PRO A 31 19.85 7.76 4.33
C PRO A 31 18.86 8.93 4.41
N ALA A 32 17.71 8.70 5.05
CA ALA A 32 16.72 9.74 5.30
C ALA A 32 17.26 10.80 6.28
N MET A 33 16.92 12.06 6.03
CA MET A 33 17.27 13.15 6.93
C MET A 33 16.41 13.08 8.20
N MET A 34 17.05 13.29 9.36
CA MET A 34 16.36 13.52 10.62
C MET A 34 15.72 14.92 10.60
N ALA A 35 14.40 14.98 10.73
CA ALA A 35 13.62 16.22 10.60
C ALA A 35 12.77 16.49 11.85
N PRO A 36 12.85 17.67 12.49
CA PRO A 36 12.08 17.98 13.71
C PRO A 36 10.56 17.88 13.53
N LEU A 37 10.08 17.99 12.29
CA LEU A 37 8.66 17.94 11.98
C LEU A 37 8.26 16.65 11.21
N ALA A 38 9.07 15.59 11.25
CA ALA A 38 8.79 14.33 10.58
C ALA A 38 7.39 13.77 10.95
N ALA A 39 7.00 13.86 12.23
CA ALA A 39 5.71 13.39 12.73
C ALA A 39 4.48 14.16 12.18
N LYS A 40 4.70 15.35 11.58
CA LYS A 40 3.65 16.17 10.94
C LYS A 40 3.66 16.08 9.41
N ARG A 41 4.49 15.19 8.86
CA ARG A 41 4.57 14.94 7.43
C ARG A 41 3.63 13.80 7.03
N THR A 42 3.50 13.60 5.72
CA THR A 42 2.68 12.53 5.17
C THR A 42 3.21 11.17 5.63
N LEU A 43 2.35 10.41 6.29
CA LEU A 43 2.54 9.01 6.64
C LEU A 43 1.57 8.17 5.80
N ILE A 44 2.03 7.03 5.30
CA ILE A 44 1.29 6.19 4.35
C ILE A 44 0.92 4.83 4.96
N GLY A 45 1.80 4.26 5.78
CA GLY A 45 1.57 2.97 6.42
C GLY A 45 1.78 3.03 7.92
N ILE A 46 1.02 2.24 8.66
CA ILE A 46 1.15 2.08 10.11
C ILE A 46 1.02 0.61 10.50
N SER A 47 1.77 0.19 11.50
CA SER A 47 1.69 -1.16 12.06
C SER A 47 1.97 -1.14 13.56
N GLU A 48 1.35 -2.07 14.28
CA GLU A 48 1.69 -2.35 15.67
C GLU A 48 2.79 -3.41 15.73
N VAL A 49 3.72 -3.26 16.70
CA VAL A 49 4.77 -4.22 16.99
C VAL A 49 5.04 -4.24 18.49
N GLY A 50 4.74 -5.37 19.14
CA GLY A 50 4.79 -5.47 20.60
C GLY A 50 3.94 -4.40 21.27
N SER A 51 4.55 -3.55 22.08
CA SER A 51 3.88 -2.43 22.75
C SER A 51 3.98 -1.10 22.00
N LYS A 52 4.58 -1.08 20.79
CA LYS A 52 4.86 0.13 20.02
C LYS A 52 4.06 0.19 18.73
N LEU A 53 4.06 1.36 18.13
CA LEU A 53 3.58 1.67 16.80
C LEU A 53 4.75 2.11 15.94
N ILE A 54 4.78 1.64 14.71
CA ILE A 54 5.70 2.12 13.67
C ILE A 54 4.86 2.68 12.53
N ALA A 55 5.19 3.91 12.11
CA ALA A 55 4.58 4.53 10.94
C ALA A 55 5.65 4.93 9.93
N VAL A 56 5.32 4.84 8.65
CA VAL A 56 6.25 5.13 7.54
C VAL A 56 5.60 6.06 6.53
N GLY A 57 6.42 6.80 5.77
CA GLY A 57 5.87 7.70 4.76
C GLY A 57 6.91 8.46 3.94
N ASP A 58 6.62 9.75 3.76
CA ASP A 58 7.40 10.65 2.91
C ASP A 58 8.88 10.67 3.28
N ARG A 59 9.75 10.75 2.24
CA ARG A 59 11.22 10.92 2.38
C ARG A 59 11.88 9.87 3.29
N GLY A 60 11.39 8.64 3.26
CA GLY A 60 11.95 7.56 4.06
C GLY A 60 11.70 7.69 5.55
N HIS A 61 10.81 8.58 5.99
CA HIS A 61 10.51 8.74 7.41
C HIS A 61 9.96 7.45 7.99
N ILE A 62 10.60 7.00 9.06
CA ILE A 62 10.13 5.94 9.95
C ILE A 62 9.94 6.58 11.31
N LEU A 63 8.75 6.45 11.87
CA LEU A 63 8.40 7.00 13.17
C LEU A 63 8.01 5.89 14.12
N SER A 64 8.38 6.01 15.38
CA SER A 64 8.00 5.11 16.47
C SER A 64 7.23 5.87 17.54
N SER A 65 6.18 5.25 18.09
CA SER A 65 5.41 5.79 19.20
C SER A 65 4.99 4.67 20.16
N ALA A 66 4.95 4.94 21.45
CA ALA A 66 4.41 4.02 22.46
C ALA A 66 2.89 4.17 22.63
N ASP A 67 2.36 5.37 22.38
CA ASP A 67 0.98 5.75 22.74
C ASP A 67 0.14 6.26 21.55
N GLY A 68 0.77 6.41 20.36
CA GLY A 68 0.12 6.96 19.16
C GLY A 68 0.02 8.49 19.13
N LYS A 69 0.53 9.18 20.16
CA LYS A 69 0.53 10.65 20.30
C LYS A 69 1.91 11.25 20.16
N ASP A 70 2.85 10.72 20.91
CA ASP A 70 4.24 11.16 20.88
C ASP A 70 5.04 10.29 19.91
N TRP A 71 5.45 10.89 18.80
CA TRP A 71 6.15 10.22 17.72
C TRP A 71 7.61 10.68 17.62
N GLN A 72 8.51 9.74 17.55
CA GLN A 72 9.95 9.97 17.38
C GLN A 72 10.44 9.36 16.07
N GLN A 73 11.23 10.11 15.33
CA GLN A 73 11.83 9.61 14.10
C GLN A 73 12.96 8.63 14.42
N VAL A 74 12.92 7.48 13.76
CA VAL A 74 13.96 6.46 13.78
C VAL A 74 14.86 6.67 12.55
N PRO A 75 16.20 6.54 12.66
CA PRO A 75 17.07 6.57 11.50
C PRO A 75 16.67 5.55 10.44
N SER A 76 16.57 6.00 9.20
CA SER A 76 16.21 5.16 8.05
C SER A 76 17.35 5.17 7.03
N PRO A 77 17.74 4.02 6.47
CA PRO A 77 18.78 3.95 5.46
C PRO A 77 18.32 4.36 4.05
N ALA A 78 17.05 4.77 3.89
CA ALA A 78 16.49 5.19 2.62
C ALA A 78 15.70 6.50 2.75
N ASP A 79 15.83 7.40 1.78
CA ASP A 79 15.13 8.69 1.67
C ASP A 79 13.95 8.65 0.66
N VAL A 80 13.62 7.47 0.16
CA VAL A 80 12.48 7.26 -0.75
C VAL A 80 11.17 7.19 0.03
N MET A 81 10.05 7.48 -0.62
CA MET A 81 8.73 7.31 -0.02
C MET A 81 8.48 5.83 0.33
N LEU A 82 8.11 5.58 1.60
CA LEU A 82 7.71 4.27 2.10
C LEU A 82 6.19 4.17 2.17
N ASN A 83 5.62 3.14 1.54
CA ASN A 83 4.17 2.99 1.38
C ASN A 83 3.54 2.06 2.40
N ARG A 84 4.27 1.06 2.88
CA ARG A 84 3.74 0.05 3.79
C ARG A 84 4.79 -0.36 4.82
N VAL A 85 4.35 -0.68 6.02
CA VAL A 85 5.14 -1.37 7.03
C VAL A 85 4.34 -2.54 7.58
N ARG A 86 4.98 -3.70 7.68
CA ARG A 86 4.38 -4.95 8.16
C ARG A 86 5.32 -5.63 9.12
N PHE A 87 4.80 -6.17 10.20
CA PHE A 87 5.54 -6.99 11.15
C PHE A 87 4.99 -8.42 11.15
N ARG A 88 5.90 -9.39 11.15
CA ARG A 88 5.58 -10.81 11.33
C ARG A 88 5.42 -11.15 12.80
N ASP A 89 6.29 -10.58 13.63
CA ASP A 89 6.39 -10.78 15.05
C ASP A 89 6.94 -9.51 15.73
N ASP A 90 7.15 -9.53 17.06
CA ASP A 90 7.62 -8.37 17.83
C ASP A 90 9.03 -7.88 17.46
N LYS A 91 9.76 -8.58 16.60
CA LYS A 91 11.14 -8.25 16.20
C LYS A 91 11.29 -8.04 14.71
N THR A 92 10.64 -8.88 13.91
CA THR A 92 10.86 -8.97 12.47
C THR A 92 9.80 -8.20 11.71
N GLY A 93 10.22 -7.21 10.96
CA GLY A 93 9.33 -6.42 10.11
C GLY A 93 10.02 -5.88 8.87
N PHE A 94 9.20 -5.40 7.94
CA PHE A 94 9.63 -4.82 6.68
C PHE A 94 8.86 -3.54 6.38
N ALA A 95 9.57 -2.54 5.85
CA ALA A 95 8.98 -1.35 5.26
C ALA A 95 9.34 -1.31 3.76
N LEU A 96 8.39 -0.96 2.92
CA LEU A 96 8.58 -1.01 1.47
C LEU A 96 7.98 0.21 0.78
N GLY A 97 8.53 0.54 -0.41
CA GLY A 97 8.11 1.75 -1.11
C GLY A 97 8.65 1.92 -2.52
N HIS A 98 9.00 3.16 -2.84
CA HIS A 98 9.51 3.54 -4.15
C HIS A 98 10.85 2.85 -4.46
N ASP A 99 11.20 2.77 -5.75
CA ASP A 99 12.46 2.19 -6.25
C ASP A 99 12.65 0.74 -5.76
N ALA A 100 11.56 -0.03 -5.72
CA ALA A 100 11.48 -1.38 -5.16
C ALA A 100 12.18 -1.53 -3.81
N THR A 101 12.27 -0.46 -3.02
CA THR A 101 12.94 -0.47 -1.72
C THR A 101 12.21 -1.37 -0.74
N ILE A 102 12.97 -2.25 -0.09
CA ILE A 102 12.54 -3.02 1.08
C ILE A 102 13.56 -2.81 2.19
N LEU A 103 13.12 -2.26 3.29
CA LEU A 103 13.89 -2.14 4.53
C LEU A 103 13.47 -3.24 5.49
N ALA A 104 14.43 -3.84 6.18
CA ALA A 104 14.19 -4.88 7.18
C ALA A 104 14.61 -4.42 8.57
N THR A 105 13.83 -4.80 9.58
CA THR A 105 14.18 -4.72 11.00
C THR A 105 14.17 -6.09 11.63
N ARG A 106 15.03 -6.30 12.64
CA ARG A 106 15.11 -7.52 13.46
C ARG A 106 15.01 -7.22 14.97
N ASP A 107 14.71 -5.97 15.32
CA ASP A 107 14.65 -5.45 16.69
C ASP A 107 13.36 -4.65 16.99
N GLY A 108 12.27 -4.98 16.24
CA GLY A 108 10.97 -4.34 16.43
C GLY A 108 10.95 -2.88 15.98
N GLY A 109 11.71 -2.54 14.92
CA GLY A 109 11.73 -1.21 14.34
C GLY A 109 12.66 -0.21 15.04
N ALA A 110 13.53 -0.66 15.95
CA ALA A 110 14.52 0.21 16.57
C ALA A 110 15.66 0.57 15.60
N SER A 111 16.01 -0.35 14.70
CA SER A 111 16.94 -0.10 13.60
C SER A 111 16.48 -0.77 12.30
N TRP A 112 16.95 -0.24 11.16
CA TRP A 112 16.56 -0.67 9.82
C TRP A 112 17.76 -0.81 8.91
N THR A 113 17.74 -1.83 8.04
CA THR A 113 18.73 -2.09 7.00
C THR A 113 18.06 -2.26 5.64
N VAL A 114 18.79 -1.96 4.56
CA VAL A 114 18.30 -2.20 3.20
C VAL A 114 18.38 -3.69 2.91
N ALA A 115 17.24 -4.33 2.69
CA ALA A 115 17.14 -5.73 2.26
C ALA A 115 17.02 -5.84 0.73
N HIS A 116 16.41 -4.84 0.07
CA HIS A 116 16.33 -4.76 -1.38
C HIS A 116 16.22 -3.31 -1.83
N PHE A 117 16.80 -3.00 -2.98
CA PHE A 117 16.69 -1.70 -3.65
C PHE A 117 17.00 -1.86 -5.12
N ASP A 118 16.17 -1.26 -5.97
CA ASP A 118 16.41 -1.18 -7.41
C ASP A 118 15.82 0.14 -7.94
N ALA A 119 16.68 1.15 -8.11
CA ALA A 119 16.30 2.48 -8.60
C ALA A 119 15.68 2.48 -10.02
N THR A 120 15.81 1.39 -10.76
CA THR A 120 15.21 1.22 -12.09
C THR A 120 13.86 0.52 -12.06
N SER A 121 13.49 -0.03 -10.91
CA SER A 121 12.26 -0.81 -10.71
C SER A 121 11.09 0.05 -10.26
N ARG A 122 9.93 -0.59 -10.12
CA ARG A 122 8.67 0.07 -9.78
C ARG A 122 8.44 0.11 -8.27
N THR A 123 7.56 1.01 -7.87
CA THR A 123 7.11 1.15 -6.49
C THR A 123 6.45 -0.13 -5.98
N LEU A 124 6.83 -0.56 -4.77
CA LEU A 124 6.14 -1.61 -4.03
C LEU A 124 5.01 -1.01 -3.17
N TYR A 125 3.89 -1.71 -3.09
CA TYR A 125 2.69 -1.23 -2.39
C TYR A 125 2.31 -2.06 -1.18
N ASP A 126 2.49 -3.38 -1.20
CA ASP A 126 2.16 -4.24 -0.06
C ASP A 126 3.02 -5.50 -0.01
N LEU A 127 2.99 -6.19 1.14
CA LEU A 127 3.77 -7.38 1.44
C LEU A 127 2.91 -8.38 2.23
N ALA A 128 3.07 -9.67 1.95
CA ALA A 128 2.49 -10.75 2.73
C ALA A 128 3.54 -11.74 3.21
N PHE A 129 3.40 -12.17 4.47
CA PHE A 129 4.13 -13.30 5.03
C PHE A 129 3.36 -14.58 4.71
N LEU A 130 3.96 -15.48 3.96
CA LEU A 130 3.38 -16.79 3.66
C LEU A 130 3.67 -17.76 4.79
N ASP A 131 4.91 -17.77 5.23
CA ASP A 131 5.42 -18.44 6.43
C ASP A 131 6.66 -17.68 6.96
N ASP A 132 7.48 -18.34 7.81
CA ASP A 132 8.66 -17.73 8.40
C ASP A 132 9.79 -17.45 7.42
N GLN A 133 9.85 -18.19 6.30
CA GLN A 133 10.88 -18.06 5.28
C GLN A 133 10.37 -17.40 4.01
N HIS A 134 9.10 -17.63 3.66
CA HIS A 134 8.53 -17.20 2.40
C HIS A 134 7.71 -15.92 2.55
N LEU A 135 8.07 -14.92 1.76
CA LEU A 135 7.40 -13.62 1.68
C LEU A 135 7.21 -13.23 0.21
N ILE A 136 6.16 -12.46 -0.03
CA ILE A 136 5.95 -11.80 -1.32
C ILE A 136 5.77 -10.30 -1.12
N ALA A 137 6.31 -9.51 -2.06
CA ALA A 137 6.05 -8.08 -2.16
C ALA A 137 5.51 -7.76 -3.54
N ILE A 138 4.47 -6.91 -3.59
CA ILE A 138 3.74 -6.58 -4.81
C ILE A 138 3.73 -5.08 -5.06
N GLY A 139 3.57 -4.68 -6.32
CA GLY A 139 3.65 -3.26 -6.64
C GLY A 139 3.10 -2.84 -8.00
N GLY A 140 3.64 -1.73 -8.49
CA GLY A 140 3.23 -1.10 -9.72
C GLY A 140 3.57 -1.93 -10.96
N TYR A 141 2.70 -1.88 -11.96
CA TYR A 141 2.91 -2.52 -13.28
C TYR A 141 3.22 -4.01 -13.19
N GLY A 142 2.54 -4.73 -12.30
CA GLY A 142 2.72 -6.16 -12.14
C GLY A 142 4.00 -6.57 -11.40
N THR A 143 4.71 -5.64 -10.75
CA THR A 143 5.90 -5.96 -9.97
C THR A 143 5.56 -6.97 -8.88
N PHE A 144 6.33 -8.06 -8.87
CA PHE A 144 6.21 -9.14 -7.90
C PHE A 144 7.60 -9.62 -7.50
N LEU A 145 7.91 -9.56 -6.20
CA LEU A 145 9.16 -10.04 -5.64
C LEU A 145 8.88 -11.17 -4.66
N ASP A 146 9.72 -12.19 -4.69
CA ASP A 146 9.71 -13.32 -3.76
C ASP A 146 10.94 -13.29 -2.87
N SER A 147 10.77 -13.69 -1.62
CA SER A 147 11.86 -14.10 -0.71
C SER A 147 11.58 -15.50 -0.19
N ALA A 148 12.60 -16.35 -0.13
CA ALA A 148 12.57 -17.70 0.40
C ALA A 148 13.49 -17.90 1.61
N ASP A 149 14.03 -16.81 2.17
CA ASP A 149 15.02 -16.80 3.25
C ASP A 149 14.67 -15.82 4.40
N GLY A 150 13.38 -15.64 4.64
CA GLY A 150 12.89 -14.75 5.69
C GLY A 150 13.08 -13.27 5.39
N GLY A 151 13.17 -12.90 4.11
CA GLY A 151 13.33 -11.53 3.65
C GLY A 151 14.77 -11.03 3.69
N ALA A 152 15.76 -11.93 3.73
CA ALA A 152 17.17 -11.56 3.63
C ALA A 152 17.55 -11.21 2.19
N THR A 153 17.02 -11.95 1.21
CA THR A 153 17.16 -11.66 -0.22
C THR A 153 15.82 -11.66 -0.93
N TRP A 154 15.73 -10.91 -2.03
CA TRP A 154 14.52 -10.75 -2.82
C TRP A 154 14.85 -10.92 -4.31
N ALA A 155 14.01 -11.64 -5.02
CA ALA A 155 14.16 -11.87 -6.46
C ALA A 155 12.85 -11.52 -7.19
N PRO A 156 12.94 -10.91 -8.39
CA PRO A 156 11.75 -10.73 -9.21
C PRO A 156 11.22 -12.10 -9.66
N ARG A 157 9.90 -12.21 -9.66
CA ARG A 157 9.20 -13.38 -10.15
C ARG A 157 8.24 -12.98 -11.26
N ASP A 158 8.28 -13.71 -12.36
CA ASP A 158 7.30 -13.58 -13.42
C ASP A 158 5.93 -13.99 -12.89
N PHE A 159 4.99 -13.10 -13.07
CA PHE A 159 3.62 -13.30 -12.64
C PHE A 159 2.74 -13.54 -13.88
N PRO A 160 1.90 -14.59 -13.92
CA PRO A 160 1.14 -14.94 -15.13
C PRO A 160 0.29 -13.81 -15.69
N ILE A 161 -0.10 -12.88 -14.83
CA ILE A 161 -0.94 -11.71 -15.17
C ILE A 161 -0.11 -10.42 -15.19
N GLY A 162 1.17 -10.45 -14.85
CA GLY A 162 2.07 -9.28 -14.84
C GLY A 162 2.20 -8.63 -16.22
N ALA A 163 2.07 -9.42 -17.29
CA ALA A 163 2.04 -8.93 -18.67
C ALA A 163 0.89 -7.94 -18.96
N LEU A 164 -0.17 -7.90 -18.13
CA LEU A 164 -1.27 -6.94 -18.27
C LEU A 164 -0.91 -5.51 -17.81
N GLY A 165 0.23 -5.33 -17.14
CA GLY A 165 0.73 -4.03 -16.71
C GLY A 165 -0.13 -3.34 -15.64
N GLN A 166 -1.05 -4.06 -14.99
CA GLN A 166 -1.90 -3.51 -13.94
C GLN A 166 -1.14 -3.36 -12.63
N HIS A 167 -1.52 -2.37 -11.81
CA HIS A 167 -0.98 -2.20 -10.47
C HIS A 167 -1.60 -3.23 -9.50
N PHE A 168 -0.74 -3.88 -8.70
CA PHE A 168 -1.14 -4.72 -7.56
C PHE A 168 -1.12 -3.87 -6.29
N SER A 169 -2.28 -3.50 -5.78
CA SER A 169 -2.39 -2.49 -4.71
C SER A 169 -2.27 -3.07 -3.30
N ALA A 170 -2.84 -4.24 -3.08
CA ALA A 170 -2.89 -4.86 -1.76
C ALA A 170 -2.89 -6.39 -1.84
N VAL A 171 -2.30 -7.04 -0.84
CA VAL A 171 -2.30 -8.49 -0.68
C VAL A 171 -2.66 -8.87 0.74
N THR A 172 -3.47 -9.92 0.90
CA THR A 172 -3.78 -10.48 2.22
C THR A 172 -3.77 -12.00 2.20
N LYS A 173 -3.41 -12.60 3.34
CA LYS A 173 -3.59 -14.02 3.61
C LYS A 173 -4.89 -14.20 4.36
N LEU A 174 -5.76 -15.08 3.85
CA LEU A 174 -7.01 -15.44 4.50
C LEU A 174 -6.75 -16.52 5.59
N ALA A 175 -7.73 -16.74 6.48
CA ALA A 175 -7.55 -17.67 7.59
C ALA A 175 -7.41 -19.13 7.11
N ASP A 176 -7.95 -19.48 5.93
CA ASP A 176 -7.75 -20.81 5.31
C ASP A 176 -6.37 -20.99 4.65
N GLY A 177 -5.50 -19.97 4.73
CA GLY A 177 -4.15 -19.96 4.16
C GLY A 177 -4.09 -19.50 2.70
N SER A 178 -5.22 -19.31 2.02
CA SER A 178 -5.23 -18.77 0.67
C SER A 178 -4.82 -17.30 0.66
N LEU A 179 -4.31 -16.83 -0.48
CA LEU A 179 -3.91 -15.43 -0.69
C LEU A 179 -4.89 -14.76 -1.64
N LEU A 180 -5.15 -13.48 -1.40
CA LEU A 180 -5.90 -12.63 -2.30
C LEU A 180 -5.13 -11.35 -2.60
N VAL A 181 -4.93 -11.06 -3.88
CA VAL A 181 -4.39 -9.78 -4.38
C VAL A 181 -5.53 -8.98 -4.99
N ALA A 182 -5.55 -7.69 -4.67
CA ALA A 182 -6.47 -6.72 -5.24
C ALA A 182 -5.69 -5.59 -5.92
N GLY A 183 -6.24 -5.04 -7.02
CA GLY A 183 -5.49 -4.05 -7.78
C GLY A 183 -6.33 -3.21 -8.74
N GLU A 184 -5.64 -2.66 -9.73
CA GLU A 184 -6.17 -1.74 -10.71
C GLU A 184 -7.19 -2.41 -11.64
N LYS A 185 -8.20 -1.63 -12.11
CA LYS A 185 -9.21 -2.11 -13.07
C LYS A 185 -9.98 -3.35 -12.62
N GLY A 186 -10.24 -3.44 -11.32
CA GLY A 186 -10.97 -4.56 -10.76
C GLY A 186 -10.16 -5.85 -10.66
N LEU A 187 -8.85 -5.78 -10.75
CA LEU A 187 -7.99 -6.96 -10.62
C LEU A 187 -8.21 -7.63 -9.26
N LEU A 188 -8.55 -8.90 -9.31
CA LEU A 188 -8.61 -9.79 -8.15
C LEU A 188 -7.96 -11.12 -8.53
N MET A 189 -7.01 -11.57 -7.73
CA MET A 189 -6.30 -12.83 -7.95
C MET A 189 -6.19 -13.61 -6.66
N ARG A 190 -6.39 -14.91 -6.77
CA ARG A 190 -6.34 -15.85 -5.65
C ARG A 190 -5.25 -16.89 -5.88
N SER A 191 -4.52 -17.20 -4.81
CA SER A 191 -3.68 -18.40 -4.72
C SER A 191 -4.20 -19.31 -3.62
N LYS A 192 -4.22 -20.62 -3.87
CA LYS A 192 -4.62 -21.67 -2.93
C LYS A 192 -3.41 -22.48 -2.43
N ASP A 193 -2.24 -22.19 -2.92
CA ASP A 193 -1.01 -22.95 -2.74
C ASP A 193 0.18 -22.06 -2.35
N GLN A 194 -0.08 -21.14 -1.45
CA GLN A 194 0.93 -20.22 -0.89
C GLN A 194 1.69 -19.42 -1.96
N GLY A 195 0.97 -18.95 -2.99
CA GLY A 195 1.53 -18.10 -4.03
C GLY A 195 2.23 -18.86 -5.16
N ALA A 196 2.25 -20.20 -5.15
CA ALA A 196 2.87 -20.98 -6.23
C ALA A 196 2.12 -20.80 -7.55
N ASN A 197 0.78 -20.85 -7.52
CA ASN A 197 -0.09 -20.60 -8.66
C ASN A 197 -1.15 -19.56 -8.32
N TRP A 198 -1.60 -18.83 -9.35
CA TRP A 198 -2.59 -17.77 -9.20
C TRP A 198 -3.72 -17.90 -10.21
N GLU A 199 -4.94 -17.68 -9.73
CA GLU A 199 -6.16 -17.68 -10.51
C GLU A 199 -6.69 -16.25 -10.62
N LEU A 200 -7.03 -15.79 -11.81
CA LEU A 200 -7.76 -14.53 -12.02
C LEU A 200 -9.22 -14.75 -11.68
N LEU A 201 -9.76 -13.97 -10.74
CA LEU A 201 -11.18 -14.02 -10.39
C LEU A 201 -12.00 -13.10 -11.28
N ASP A 202 -13.22 -13.50 -11.60
CA ASP A 202 -14.20 -12.59 -12.20
C ASP A 202 -14.66 -11.57 -11.15
N SER A 203 -14.33 -10.32 -11.39
CA SER A 203 -14.45 -9.25 -10.41
C SER A 203 -15.82 -8.57 -10.48
N PRO A 204 -16.40 -8.18 -9.35
CA PRO A 204 -17.66 -7.44 -9.31
C PRO A 204 -17.53 -5.98 -9.76
N TYR A 205 -16.34 -5.50 -10.02
CA TYR A 205 -16.03 -4.09 -10.26
C TYR A 205 -14.98 -3.91 -11.36
N THR A 206 -15.07 -2.80 -12.09
CA THR A 206 -14.10 -2.43 -13.14
C THR A 206 -13.22 -1.24 -12.76
N GLY A 207 -13.41 -0.67 -11.57
CA GLY A 207 -12.54 0.35 -11.00
C GLY A 207 -11.45 -0.26 -10.12
N SER A 208 -10.52 0.58 -9.66
CA SER A 208 -9.39 0.13 -8.86
C SER A 208 -9.79 -0.20 -7.42
N PHE A 209 -9.29 -1.33 -6.93
CA PHE A 209 -9.23 -1.63 -5.51
C PHE A 209 -7.89 -1.14 -4.94
N PHE A 210 -7.93 -0.53 -3.76
CA PHE A 210 -6.74 -0.06 -3.05
C PHE A 210 -6.45 -0.86 -1.79
N GLY A 211 -7.43 -1.61 -1.30
CA GLY A 211 -7.24 -2.44 -0.11
C GLY A 211 -8.05 -3.72 -0.14
N VAL A 212 -7.57 -4.69 0.63
CA VAL A 212 -8.22 -5.97 0.89
C VAL A 212 -8.04 -6.35 2.35
N LEU A 213 -9.12 -6.78 3.00
CA LEU A 213 -9.11 -7.27 4.38
C LEU A 213 -9.71 -8.69 4.43
N PRO A 214 -9.20 -9.58 5.28
CA PRO A 214 -9.84 -10.87 5.51
C PRO A 214 -11.22 -10.69 6.15
N HIS A 215 -12.18 -11.58 5.87
CA HIS A 215 -13.53 -11.59 6.42
C HIS A 215 -13.98 -13.02 6.74
N GLY A 216 -14.15 -13.34 8.02
CA GLY A 216 -14.36 -14.72 8.43
C GLY A 216 -13.18 -15.63 8.03
N ASP A 217 -13.45 -16.91 7.80
CA ASP A 217 -12.40 -17.90 7.52
C ASP A 217 -11.90 -17.84 6.06
N LYS A 218 -12.80 -17.65 5.10
CA LYS A 218 -12.52 -17.74 3.65
C LYS A 218 -12.98 -16.51 2.85
N GLY A 219 -13.49 -15.51 3.54
CA GLY A 219 -14.04 -14.32 2.91
C GLY A 219 -13.05 -13.16 2.86
N ALA A 220 -13.44 -12.14 2.12
CA ALA A 220 -12.67 -10.92 1.98
C ALA A 220 -13.59 -9.68 1.81
N ILE A 221 -13.10 -8.55 2.29
CA ILE A 221 -13.62 -7.22 2.00
C ILE A 221 -12.63 -6.55 1.07
N VAL A 222 -13.07 -6.14 -0.13
CA VAL A 222 -12.26 -5.33 -1.06
C VAL A 222 -12.87 -3.95 -1.20
N PHE A 223 -12.02 -2.93 -1.24
CA PHE A 223 -12.48 -1.54 -1.27
C PHE A 223 -11.51 -0.65 -2.07
N GLY A 224 -12.00 0.51 -2.51
CA GLY A 224 -11.13 1.40 -3.27
C GLY A 224 -11.82 2.62 -3.87
N LEU A 225 -11.71 2.74 -5.17
CA LEU A 225 -12.12 3.91 -5.94
C LEU A 225 -13.61 4.22 -5.74
N ARG A 226 -13.92 5.51 -5.52
CA ARG A 226 -15.30 6.05 -5.37
C ARG A 226 -16.09 5.44 -4.22
N GLY A 227 -15.43 5.03 -3.13
CA GLY A 227 -16.08 4.50 -1.95
C GLY A 227 -16.72 3.11 -2.14
N ASN A 228 -16.42 2.43 -3.25
CA ASN A 228 -16.95 1.09 -3.49
C ASN A 228 -16.35 0.07 -2.52
N VAL A 229 -17.22 -0.73 -1.92
CA VAL A 229 -16.89 -1.82 -1.01
C VAL A 229 -17.66 -3.06 -1.43
N PHE A 230 -16.95 -4.18 -1.60
CA PHE A 230 -17.53 -5.48 -1.91
C PHE A 230 -17.06 -6.51 -0.90
N VAL A 231 -17.92 -7.47 -0.61
CA VAL A 231 -17.63 -8.55 0.33
C VAL A 231 -17.93 -9.88 -0.33
N ALA A 232 -17.01 -10.81 -0.23
CA ALA A 232 -17.24 -12.22 -0.47
C ALA A 232 -17.15 -12.96 0.86
N ASP A 233 -18.15 -13.75 1.20
CA ASP A 233 -18.14 -14.57 2.41
C ASP A 233 -17.25 -15.83 2.23
N ASP A 234 -17.05 -16.25 0.98
CA ASP A 234 -16.19 -17.37 0.61
C ASP A 234 -15.55 -17.12 -0.76
N VAL A 235 -14.34 -16.61 -0.78
CA VAL A 235 -13.58 -16.31 -2.01
C VAL A 235 -13.31 -17.59 -2.83
N SER A 236 -13.31 -18.78 -2.20
CA SER A 236 -13.09 -20.04 -2.91
C SER A 236 -14.18 -20.37 -3.92
N LYS A 237 -15.37 -19.79 -3.76
CA LYS A 237 -16.54 -19.96 -4.65
C LYS A 237 -16.62 -18.93 -5.77
N CYS A 238 -15.78 -17.87 -5.73
CA CYS A 238 -15.76 -16.88 -6.79
C CYS A 238 -15.27 -17.50 -8.10
N PRO A 239 -15.98 -17.26 -9.22
CA PRO A 239 -15.60 -17.81 -10.51
C PRO A 239 -14.29 -17.24 -11.01
N THR A 240 -13.57 -18.01 -11.83
CA THR A 240 -12.30 -17.62 -12.41
C THR A 240 -12.43 -17.29 -13.88
N LEU A 241 -11.54 -16.42 -14.36
CA LEU A 241 -11.37 -16.07 -15.76
C LEU A 241 -10.11 -16.73 -16.33
N LYS A 242 -10.11 -16.98 -17.63
CA LYS A 242 -8.89 -17.32 -18.34
C LYS A 242 -8.04 -16.07 -18.51
N VAL A 243 -6.75 -16.20 -18.28
CA VAL A 243 -5.80 -15.08 -18.47
C VAL A 243 -5.57 -14.81 -19.95
N ASP A 244 -5.55 -15.88 -20.76
CA ASP A 244 -5.37 -15.77 -22.20
C ASP A 244 -6.59 -15.03 -22.83
N GLY A 245 -6.29 -13.93 -23.53
CA GLY A 245 -7.29 -13.05 -24.11
C GLY A 245 -8.03 -12.13 -23.13
N TYR A 246 -7.64 -12.10 -21.86
CA TYR A 246 -8.21 -11.16 -20.90
C TYR A 246 -7.73 -9.74 -21.16
N ASP A 247 -8.67 -8.83 -21.37
CA ASP A 247 -8.44 -7.39 -21.49
C ASP A 247 -9.19 -6.65 -20.37
N PRO A 248 -8.49 -6.08 -19.38
CA PRO A 248 -9.11 -5.35 -18.29
C PRO A 248 -9.81 -4.06 -18.74
N TYR A 249 -9.43 -3.52 -19.91
CA TYR A 249 -10.00 -2.28 -20.46
C TYR A 249 -11.29 -2.53 -21.29
N ALA A 250 -11.51 -3.75 -21.75
CA ALA A 250 -12.73 -4.14 -22.47
C ALA A 250 -13.90 -4.53 -21.57
N ARG A 251 -13.72 -4.55 -20.24
CA ARG A 251 -14.77 -4.94 -19.29
C ARG A 251 -15.79 -3.83 -19.08
N GLU A 252 -17.07 -4.20 -19.17
CA GLU A 252 -18.18 -3.29 -18.86
C GLU A 252 -18.51 -3.30 -17.35
N PRO A 253 -18.92 -2.15 -16.77
CA PRO A 253 -19.34 -2.09 -15.37
C PRO A 253 -20.58 -2.97 -15.10
N ILE A 254 -20.53 -3.74 -14.02
CA ILE A 254 -21.67 -4.53 -13.56
C ILE A 254 -22.49 -3.68 -12.59
N LEU A 255 -23.69 -3.27 -12.99
CA LEU A 255 -24.60 -2.45 -12.18
C LEU A 255 -25.71 -3.27 -11.51
N ASP A 256 -25.96 -4.48 -11.98
CA ASP A 256 -26.99 -5.37 -11.47
C ASP A 256 -26.48 -6.15 -10.23
N PRO A 257 -27.06 -5.94 -9.04
CA PRO A 257 -26.67 -6.66 -7.83
C PRO A 257 -26.80 -8.18 -7.94
N ALA A 258 -27.74 -8.69 -8.75
CA ALA A 258 -27.91 -10.13 -8.95
C ALA A 258 -26.72 -10.72 -9.74
N LYS A 259 -26.20 -9.99 -10.71
CA LYS A 259 -25.00 -10.39 -11.45
C LYS A 259 -23.75 -10.36 -10.53
N ILE A 260 -23.64 -9.35 -9.66
CA ILE A 260 -22.57 -9.28 -8.67
C ILE A 260 -22.65 -10.47 -7.70
N ALA A 261 -23.85 -10.80 -7.23
CA ALA A 261 -24.05 -11.95 -6.35
C ALA A 261 -23.71 -13.28 -7.03
N ALA A 262 -23.97 -13.43 -8.34
CA ALA A 262 -23.57 -14.61 -9.11
C ALA A 262 -22.05 -14.79 -9.20
N LEU A 263 -21.27 -13.72 -9.00
CA LEU A 263 -19.81 -13.76 -8.89
C LEU A 263 -19.31 -14.09 -7.46
N GLY A 264 -20.22 -14.36 -6.52
CA GLY A 264 -19.87 -14.63 -5.12
C GLY A 264 -19.60 -13.38 -4.29
N TRP A 265 -19.94 -12.19 -4.79
CA TRP A 265 -19.73 -10.90 -4.12
C TRP A 265 -21.06 -10.23 -3.79
N ARG A 266 -21.07 -9.40 -2.77
CA ARG A 266 -22.16 -8.46 -2.46
C ARG A 266 -21.61 -7.05 -2.31
N VAL A 267 -22.40 -6.07 -2.71
CA VAL A 267 -22.09 -4.64 -2.52
C VAL A 267 -22.45 -4.25 -1.10
N VAL A 268 -21.56 -3.51 -0.43
CA VAL A 268 -21.90 -2.76 0.78
C VAL A 268 -22.17 -1.33 0.37
N ALA A 269 -23.40 -0.86 0.57
CA ALA A 269 -23.75 0.52 0.29
C ALA A 269 -23.04 1.45 1.29
N THR A 270 -22.09 2.21 0.81
CA THR A 270 -21.39 3.22 1.61
C THR A 270 -22.01 4.60 1.37
N PRO A 271 -22.14 5.46 2.40
CA PRO A 271 -22.69 6.81 2.24
C PRO A 271 -21.63 7.82 1.75
N THR A 272 -20.65 7.37 0.97
CA THR A 272 -19.57 8.21 0.41
C THR A 272 -19.27 7.83 -1.04
N ARG A 273 -18.66 8.77 -1.77
CA ARG A 273 -18.05 8.54 -3.08
C ARG A 273 -16.56 8.86 -3.09
N GLU A 274 -15.98 9.13 -1.92
CA GLU A 274 -14.56 9.34 -1.78
C GLU A 274 -13.81 8.02 -1.83
N SER A 275 -12.63 8.03 -2.43
CA SER A 275 -11.79 6.81 -2.53
C SER A 275 -11.26 6.40 -1.16
N LEU A 276 -11.24 5.09 -0.90
CA LEU A 276 -10.80 4.46 0.34
C LEU A 276 -9.45 3.80 0.10
N PHE A 277 -8.43 4.15 0.90
CA PHE A 277 -7.04 3.72 0.70
C PHE A 277 -6.58 2.65 1.67
N GLY A 278 -6.92 2.79 2.95
CA GLY A 278 -6.52 1.89 4.02
C GLY A 278 -7.69 1.36 4.81
N GLY A 279 -7.45 0.28 5.54
CA GLY A 279 -8.47 -0.30 6.38
C GLY A 279 -7.90 -1.32 7.36
N ALA A 280 -8.62 -1.48 8.47
CA ALA A 280 -8.32 -2.50 9.47
C ALA A 280 -9.59 -3.07 10.09
N ARG A 281 -9.45 -4.19 10.78
CA ARG A 281 -10.53 -4.89 11.47
C ARG A 281 -10.36 -4.89 12.97
N SER A 282 -11.51 -4.97 13.65
CA SER A 282 -11.66 -5.36 15.05
C SER A 282 -12.77 -6.42 15.15
N ASP A 283 -13.02 -6.93 16.34
CA ASP A 283 -14.16 -7.84 16.60
C ASP A 283 -15.51 -7.17 16.30
N ALA A 284 -15.60 -5.84 16.45
CA ALA A 284 -16.81 -5.06 16.21
C ALA A 284 -17.08 -4.78 14.72
N GLY A 285 -16.11 -5.02 13.84
CA GLY A 285 -16.23 -4.77 12.40
C GLY A 285 -14.94 -4.27 11.76
N ALA A 286 -15.08 -3.40 10.76
CA ALA A 286 -13.94 -2.81 10.08
C ALA A 286 -14.07 -1.27 9.99
N VAL A 287 -12.93 -0.60 9.93
CA VAL A 287 -12.85 0.82 9.58
C VAL A 287 -12.00 0.96 8.32
N LEU A 288 -12.53 1.69 7.35
CA LEU A 288 -11.86 2.05 6.10
C LEU A 288 -11.65 3.56 6.08
N VAL A 289 -10.51 4.01 5.59
CA VAL A 289 -10.15 5.43 5.56
C VAL A 289 -9.71 5.87 4.17
N GLY A 290 -9.85 7.17 3.87
CA GLY A 290 -9.54 7.66 2.53
C GLY A 290 -9.47 9.17 2.37
N VAL A 291 -9.81 9.59 1.16
CA VAL A 291 -9.74 10.99 0.70
C VAL A 291 -10.61 11.90 1.57
N ASN A 292 -10.16 13.16 1.79
CA ASN A 292 -10.90 14.20 2.50
C ASN A 292 -11.35 13.79 3.91
N GLY A 293 -10.54 13.01 4.64
CA GLY A 293 -10.85 12.55 5.99
C GLY A 293 -12.00 11.56 6.04
N THR A 294 -12.32 10.91 4.92
CA THR A 294 -13.38 9.91 4.90
C THR A 294 -13.04 8.73 5.79
N VAL A 295 -14.01 8.40 6.65
CA VAL A 295 -13.98 7.21 7.50
C VAL A 295 -15.27 6.44 7.26
N VAL A 296 -15.17 5.17 6.90
CA VAL A 296 -16.31 4.25 6.75
C VAL A 296 -16.18 3.16 7.79
N LYS A 297 -17.14 3.07 8.69
CA LYS A 297 -17.25 1.99 9.67
C LYS A 297 -18.20 0.93 9.14
N LEU A 298 -17.77 -0.31 9.09
CA LEU A 298 -18.58 -1.48 8.76
C LEU A 298 -18.91 -2.26 10.03
N ASP A 299 -20.10 -2.84 10.09
CA ASP A 299 -20.45 -3.80 11.14
C ASP A 299 -19.62 -5.10 11.04
N ALA A 300 -19.69 -5.97 12.04
CA ALA A 300 -18.91 -7.22 12.09
C ALA A 300 -19.18 -8.13 10.89
N ALA A 301 -20.41 -8.15 10.37
CA ALA A 301 -20.83 -8.92 9.20
C ALA A 301 -20.54 -8.18 7.88
N ALA A 302 -20.05 -6.95 7.94
CA ALA A 302 -19.85 -6.05 6.80
C ALA A 302 -21.11 -5.91 5.91
N THR A 303 -22.28 -5.86 6.54
CA THR A 303 -23.57 -5.72 5.85
C THR A 303 -24.07 -4.28 5.84
N ALA A 304 -23.65 -3.46 6.79
CA ALA A 304 -24.02 -2.07 6.93
C ALA A 304 -22.79 -1.18 7.04
N ALA A 305 -22.92 0.06 6.57
CA ALA A 305 -21.87 1.05 6.66
C ALA A 305 -22.40 2.38 7.24
N SER A 306 -21.55 3.05 8.01
CA SER A 306 -21.75 4.42 8.46
C SER A 306 -20.48 5.25 8.21
N THR A 307 -20.63 6.59 8.16
CA THR A 307 -19.49 7.50 7.95
C THR A 307 -19.37 8.45 9.14
N PRO A 308 -18.64 8.09 10.20
CA PRO A 308 -18.20 9.06 11.19
C PRO A 308 -17.27 10.10 10.55
N ARG A 309 -17.19 11.28 11.10
CA ARG A 309 -16.29 12.34 10.62
C ARG A 309 -14.92 12.19 11.23
N ALA A 310 -13.87 12.23 10.40
CA ALA A 310 -12.51 12.48 10.89
C ALA A 310 -12.39 13.91 11.44
N PRO A 311 -11.60 14.13 12.50
CA PRO A 311 -11.54 15.42 13.20
C PRO A 311 -11.13 16.62 12.33
N ASP A 312 -10.27 16.43 11.35
CA ASP A 312 -9.62 17.50 10.59
C ASP A 312 -9.86 17.49 9.07
N GLY A 313 -10.57 16.49 8.55
CA GLY A 313 -10.92 16.40 7.12
C GLY A 313 -9.74 16.15 6.18
N ASP A 314 -8.55 15.84 6.68
CA ASP A 314 -7.39 15.53 5.84
C ASP A 314 -7.43 14.09 5.32
N THR A 315 -6.81 13.87 4.16
CA THR A 315 -6.70 12.53 3.57
C THR A 315 -5.95 11.57 4.49
N LEU A 316 -6.57 10.43 4.77
CA LEU A 316 -6.05 9.32 5.55
C LEU A 316 -5.60 8.21 4.59
N ALA A 317 -4.46 7.61 4.88
CA ALA A 317 -3.84 6.59 4.03
C ALA A 317 -3.96 5.17 4.58
N ASP A 318 -3.82 5.01 5.91
CA ASP A 318 -3.91 3.72 6.58
C ASP A 318 -4.49 3.88 7.99
N VAL A 319 -4.95 2.78 8.59
CA VAL A 319 -5.59 2.78 9.92
C VAL A 319 -5.32 1.46 10.62
N ILE A 320 -5.21 1.50 11.95
CA ILE A 320 -5.16 0.31 12.81
C ILE A 320 -6.15 0.45 13.98
N PHE A 321 -6.53 -0.68 14.56
CA PHE A 321 -7.27 -0.73 15.82
C PHE A 321 -6.35 -1.19 16.94
N ARG A 322 -6.27 -0.40 18.02
CA ARG A 322 -5.43 -0.70 19.18
C ARG A 322 -6.07 -0.19 20.46
N ASN A 323 -6.10 -1.01 21.52
CA ASN A 323 -6.58 -0.64 22.85
C ASN A 323 -7.97 0.02 22.86
N GLY A 324 -8.89 -0.43 22.00
CA GLY A 324 -10.23 0.14 21.89
C GLY A 324 -10.34 1.40 21.03
N HIS A 325 -9.24 1.90 20.46
CA HIS A 325 -9.19 3.10 19.64
C HIS A 325 -8.76 2.79 18.19
N TRP A 326 -9.25 3.58 17.28
CA TRP A 326 -8.80 3.61 15.89
C TRP A 326 -7.78 4.71 15.70
N LEU A 327 -6.62 4.38 15.20
CA LEU A 327 -5.54 5.32 14.91
C LEU A 327 -5.24 5.27 13.41
N ALA A 328 -5.39 6.40 12.74
CA ALA A 328 -5.09 6.54 11.32
C ALA A 328 -3.80 7.34 11.10
N VAL A 329 -3.20 7.14 9.93
CA VAL A 329 -2.10 7.96 9.42
C VAL A 329 -2.49 8.54 8.06
N GLY A 330 -1.93 9.72 7.74
CA GLY A 330 -2.25 10.39 6.50
C GLY A 330 -1.40 11.62 6.25
N ARG A 331 -1.96 12.58 5.53
CA ARG A 331 -1.26 13.77 5.04
C ARG A 331 -0.58 14.60 6.13
N ARG A 332 -1.12 14.65 7.35
CA ARG A 332 -0.61 15.45 8.48
C ARG A 332 -0.06 14.62 9.63
N GLY A 333 0.37 13.39 9.35
CA GLY A 333 0.87 12.48 10.38
C GLY A 333 -0.21 11.55 10.91
N ALA A 334 -0.16 11.25 12.21
CA ALA A 334 -1.10 10.35 12.87
C ALA A 334 -2.29 11.11 13.45
N THR A 335 -3.48 10.50 13.38
CA THR A 335 -4.77 11.06 13.88
C THR A 335 -5.50 10.00 14.69
N ASP A 336 -5.85 10.30 15.93
CA ASP A 336 -6.70 9.44 16.76
C ASP A 336 -8.16 9.65 16.35
N LEU A 337 -8.81 8.61 15.85
CA LEU A 337 -10.22 8.60 15.47
C LEU A 337 -11.14 8.21 16.62
N GLY A 338 -10.61 7.83 17.77
CA GLY A 338 -11.37 7.42 18.95
C GLY A 338 -11.93 6.00 18.86
N ALA A 339 -12.92 5.73 19.71
CA ALA A 339 -13.64 4.46 19.76
C ALA A 339 -14.88 4.51 18.84
N LEU A 340 -14.69 4.56 17.54
CA LEU A 340 -15.76 4.70 16.53
C LEU A 340 -16.91 3.71 16.72
#